data_c5653b3ddbb2c6cda739fd426c2e2e90
#
_entry.id   c5653b3ddbb2c6cda739fd426c2e2e90
#
_cell.length_a   1.000
_cell.length_b   1.000
_cell.length_c   1.000
_cell.angle_alpha   90.00
_cell.angle_beta   90.00
_cell.angle_gamma   90.00
#
_symmetry.space_group_name_H-M   'P 1'
#
loop_
_entity.id
_entity.type
_entity.pdbx_description
1 polymer ?
#
loop_
_entity_poly.entity_id
_entity_poly.type
_entity_poly.pdbx_seq_one_letter_code
_entity_poly.pdbx_strand_id
1 'polypeptide(L)'
;MLTPYLNKVLAGHDLTSGEMEKVLGLMTGSNASCAQSGALLAALRMKGESLSELAGGARMLRRHAAFIDCGGADVVDVVGTGGDGGISFNISTTSAMVAAGAGVPMAKHGNRAVSGKCGAADVLAELGFNLNVEPAVMENCIQNHGIGFLFAQKMHPVLGSVGVLRRELRIRTIFNMLGPLSNPAGAQSIVLGVYDAKLTELFAGTLRELGAKHAMVVHGHDGLDEISCCEPTRVSELRDGVITSYELYPEMLLGNTFDRSEIAGGDAKRNAEIMLNVLNGKDRGAPRAVVLLNAGATICVGGKAATLQEGMKLAEESIDSGINAALVGAAAVVVFMAIYYGMSGVIADIMLCFTMLIVMAGMAGFGATLTLPGIAGII
;
A
#
# COMPACT_ATOMS: atom_id res chain seq x y z
N MET A 1 14.68 -27.44 13.88
CA MET A 1 15.36 -26.70 14.97
C MET A 1 15.99 -25.42 14.41
N LEU A 2 15.79 -24.28 15.07
CA LEU A 2 16.36 -22.98 14.68
C LEU A 2 17.80 -22.75 15.13
N THR A 3 18.34 -23.61 16.01
CA THR A 3 19.65 -23.42 16.66
C THR A 3 20.81 -23.14 15.68
N PRO A 4 20.97 -23.84 14.54
CA PRO A 4 22.07 -23.55 13.63
C PRO A 4 22.02 -22.12 13.04
N TYR A 5 20.80 -21.66 12.68
CA TYR A 5 20.57 -20.32 12.14
C TYR A 5 20.75 -19.23 13.21
N LEU A 6 20.26 -19.49 14.42
CA LEU A 6 20.46 -18.60 15.56
C LEU A 6 21.94 -18.40 15.86
N ASN A 7 22.73 -19.49 15.93
CA ASN A 7 24.18 -19.39 16.16
C ASN A 7 24.90 -18.61 15.06
N LYS A 8 24.48 -18.79 13.79
CA LYS A 8 25.03 -18.07 12.64
C LYS A 8 24.77 -16.56 12.76
N VAL A 9 23.53 -16.16 13.12
CA VAL A 9 23.16 -14.75 13.31
C VAL A 9 23.84 -14.15 14.54
N LEU A 10 23.96 -14.88 15.65
CA LEU A 10 24.68 -14.44 16.85
C LEU A 10 26.17 -14.24 16.61
N ALA A 11 26.77 -14.97 15.64
CA ALA A 11 28.14 -14.75 15.19
C ALA A 11 28.27 -13.55 14.24
N GLY A 12 27.22 -12.79 13.98
CA GLY A 12 27.19 -11.64 13.10
C GLY A 12 27.09 -11.96 11.61
N HIS A 13 26.80 -13.21 11.25
CA HIS A 13 26.69 -13.64 9.84
C HIS A 13 25.26 -13.58 9.32
N ASP A 14 25.14 -13.16 8.05
CA ASP A 14 23.85 -13.12 7.37
C ASP A 14 23.35 -14.53 7.02
N LEU A 15 22.04 -14.71 7.09
CA LEU A 15 21.40 -15.87 6.50
C LEU A 15 21.26 -15.68 4.98
N THR A 16 21.49 -16.75 4.25
CA THR A 16 21.16 -16.76 2.83
C THR A 16 19.63 -16.71 2.65
N SER A 17 19.16 -16.32 1.46
CA SER A 17 17.75 -16.29 1.12
C SER A 17 17.05 -17.63 1.40
N GLY A 18 17.68 -18.75 0.98
CA GLY A 18 17.14 -20.08 1.22
C GLY A 18 17.13 -20.51 2.71
N GLU A 19 18.11 -20.06 3.49
CA GLU A 19 18.12 -20.29 4.94
C GLU A 19 17.00 -19.52 5.61
N MET A 20 16.76 -18.27 5.21
CA MET A 20 15.69 -17.44 5.77
C MET A 20 14.30 -17.95 5.40
N GLU A 21 14.10 -18.46 4.18
CA GLU A 21 12.86 -19.15 3.80
C GLU A 21 12.57 -20.32 4.74
N LYS A 22 13.59 -21.16 5.02
CA LYS A 22 13.48 -22.31 5.93
C LYS A 22 13.18 -21.85 7.37
N VAL A 23 13.87 -20.82 7.84
CA VAL A 23 13.68 -20.24 9.18
C VAL A 23 12.24 -19.81 9.37
N LEU A 24 11.71 -18.98 8.47
CA LEU A 24 10.33 -18.50 8.56
C LEU A 24 9.32 -19.65 8.41
N GLY A 25 9.58 -20.62 7.53
CA GLY A 25 8.75 -21.82 7.40
C GLY A 25 8.69 -22.64 8.69
N LEU A 26 9.81 -22.78 9.42
CA LEU A 26 9.83 -23.44 10.72
C LEU A 26 9.06 -22.65 11.81
N MET A 27 9.18 -21.32 11.80
CA MET A 27 8.51 -20.48 12.78
C MET A 27 7.00 -20.45 12.56
N THR A 28 6.55 -20.34 11.31
CA THR A 28 5.14 -20.26 10.95
C THR A 28 4.43 -21.62 10.95
N GLY A 29 5.17 -22.71 10.73
CA GLY A 29 4.68 -24.09 10.77
C GLY A 29 4.59 -24.70 12.18
N SER A 30 4.75 -23.91 13.24
CA SER A 30 4.75 -24.35 14.65
C SER A 30 5.84 -25.40 14.98
N ASN A 31 6.88 -25.47 14.16
CA ASN A 31 8.01 -26.42 14.35
C ASN A 31 9.19 -25.79 15.10
N ALA A 32 9.02 -24.58 15.61
CA ALA A 32 9.99 -23.85 16.39
C ALA A 32 9.40 -23.42 17.74
N SER A 33 10.20 -23.45 18.81
CA SER A 33 9.76 -22.92 20.10
C SER A 33 9.68 -21.40 20.07
N CYS A 34 8.76 -20.81 20.85
CA CYS A 34 8.65 -19.35 20.99
C CYS A 34 9.98 -18.74 21.48
N ALA A 35 10.70 -19.43 22.40
CA ALA A 35 11.99 -18.96 22.88
C ALA A 35 13.05 -18.87 21.79
N GLN A 36 13.19 -19.89 20.93
CA GLN A 36 14.12 -19.88 19.81
C GLN A 36 13.73 -18.84 18.75
N SER A 37 12.45 -18.74 18.47
CA SER A 37 11.92 -17.77 17.51
C SER A 37 12.13 -16.33 17.99
N GLY A 38 11.85 -16.06 19.27
CA GLY A 38 12.07 -14.74 19.88
C GLY A 38 13.55 -14.35 19.90
N ALA A 39 14.43 -15.29 20.31
CA ALA A 39 15.88 -15.07 20.31
C ALA A 39 16.40 -14.77 18.89
N LEU A 40 15.95 -15.50 17.88
CA LEU A 40 16.38 -15.28 16.49
C LEU A 40 15.89 -13.94 15.95
N LEU A 41 14.64 -13.55 16.21
CA LEU A 41 14.12 -12.25 15.80
C LEU A 41 14.87 -11.08 16.45
N ALA A 42 15.19 -11.22 17.75
CA ALA A 42 16.01 -10.22 18.46
C ALA A 42 17.45 -10.16 17.92
N ALA A 43 18.06 -11.32 17.64
CA ALA A 43 19.39 -11.39 17.07
C ALA A 43 19.48 -10.78 15.67
N LEU A 44 18.50 -11.07 14.79
CA LEU A 44 18.39 -10.43 13.45
C LEU A 44 18.28 -8.91 13.59
N ARG A 45 17.43 -8.44 14.48
CA ARG A 45 17.26 -7.00 14.73
C ARG A 45 18.55 -6.33 15.25
N MET A 46 19.30 -7.00 16.14
CA MET A 46 20.57 -6.48 16.68
C MET A 46 21.67 -6.46 15.64
N LYS A 47 21.76 -7.49 14.80
CA LYS A 47 22.72 -7.56 13.68
C LYS A 47 22.39 -6.53 12.60
N GLY A 48 21.13 -6.26 12.38
CA GLY A 48 20.59 -5.61 11.19
C GLY A 48 20.26 -6.62 10.12
N GLU A 49 19.06 -6.55 9.58
CA GLU A 49 18.57 -7.46 8.54
C GLU A 49 19.28 -7.17 7.21
N SER A 50 19.69 -8.22 6.51
CA SER A 50 20.36 -8.12 5.21
C SER A 50 19.37 -8.27 4.04
N LEU A 51 19.81 -7.89 2.85
CA LEU A 51 19.07 -8.03 1.61
C LEU A 51 18.63 -9.48 1.37
N SER A 52 19.53 -10.46 1.57
CA SER A 52 19.23 -11.88 1.39
C SER A 52 18.18 -12.38 2.36
N GLU A 53 18.20 -11.88 3.60
CA GLU A 53 17.21 -12.22 4.64
C GLU A 53 15.84 -11.62 4.30
N LEU A 54 15.78 -10.37 3.86
CA LEU A 54 14.53 -9.74 3.42
C LEU A 54 13.95 -10.44 2.19
N ALA A 55 14.77 -10.73 1.18
CA ALA A 55 14.32 -11.40 -0.02
C ALA A 55 13.80 -12.82 0.26
N GLY A 56 14.51 -13.59 1.08
CA GLY A 56 14.06 -14.93 1.50
C GLY A 56 12.76 -14.90 2.28
N GLY A 57 12.67 -13.97 3.23
CA GLY A 57 11.44 -13.77 4.01
C GLY A 57 10.24 -13.39 3.13
N ALA A 58 10.41 -12.47 2.21
CA ALA A 58 9.36 -12.04 1.29
C ALA A 58 8.92 -13.17 0.35
N ARG A 59 9.86 -13.96 -0.21
CA ARG A 59 9.54 -15.13 -1.06
C ARG A 59 8.71 -16.16 -0.29
N MET A 60 9.07 -16.45 0.95
CA MET A 60 8.32 -17.35 1.81
C MET A 60 6.89 -16.86 2.03
N LEU A 61 6.70 -15.58 2.38
CA LEU A 61 5.39 -15.02 2.60
C LEU A 61 4.54 -14.98 1.31
N ARG A 62 5.12 -14.58 0.16
CA ARG A 62 4.41 -14.58 -1.14
C ARG A 62 3.95 -15.99 -1.54
N ARG A 63 4.78 -17.02 -1.31
CA ARG A 63 4.45 -18.42 -1.63
C ARG A 63 3.26 -18.96 -0.82
N HIS A 64 3.07 -18.47 0.41
CA HIS A 64 2.01 -18.90 1.33
C HIS A 64 0.84 -17.89 1.41
N ALA A 65 0.88 -16.85 0.62
CA ALA A 65 -0.21 -15.89 0.52
C ALA A 65 -1.39 -16.47 -0.28
N ALA A 66 -2.59 -15.98 0.01
CA ALA A 66 -3.71 -16.17 -0.90
C ALA A 66 -3.40 -15.40 -2.19
N PHE A 67 -3.11 -16.14 -3.27
CA PHE A 67 -2.79 -15.55 -4.57
C PHE A 67 -3.98 -14.77 -5.12
N ILE A 68 -3.70 -13.62 -5.75
CA ILE A 68 -4.69 -12.75 -6.39
C ILE A 68 -4.38 -12.68 -7.89
N ASP A 69 -5.30 -13.17 -8.70
CA ASP A 69 -5.22 -13.08 -10.15
C ASP A 69 -5.67 -11.70 -10.65
N CYS A 70 -4.74 -10.93 -11.17
CA CYS A 70 -5.02 -9.60 -11.72
C CYS A 70 -5.38 -9.61 -13.21
N GLY A 71 -5.67 -10.76 -13.81
CA GLY A 71 -6.03 -10.86 -15.24
C GLY A 71 -4.92 -10.43 -16.19
N GLY A 72 -3.65 -10.56 -15.78
CA GLY A 72 -2.49 -10.13 -16.58
C GLY A 72 -2.17 -8.63 -16.50
N ALA A 73 -2.88 -7.86 -15.68
CA ALA A 73 -2.55 -6.45 -15.47
C ALA A 73 -1.24 -6.26 -14.69
N ASP A 74 -0.39 -5.34 -15.12
CA ASP A 74 0.79 -4.89 -14.36
C ASP A 74 0.31 -3.98 -13.20
N VAL A 75 -0.01 -4.61 -12.07
CA VAL A 75 -0.54 -3.90 -10.89
C VAL A 75 0.55 -3.19 -10.10
N VAL A 76 0.16 -2.09 -9.47
CA VAL A 76 1.03 -1.26 -8.63
C VAL A 76 0.58 -1.34 -7.17
N ASP A 77 1.54 -1.31 -6.25
CA ASP A 77 1.29 -1.11 -4.82
C ASP A 77 1.87 0.23 -4.34
N VAL A 78 1.27 0.80 -3.33
CA VAL A 78 1.80 1.95 -2.58
C VAL A 78 1.63 1.66 -1.10
N VAL A 79 2.73 1.52 -0.38
CA VAL A 79 2.72 0.98 0.98
C VAL A 79 3.92 1.49 1.78
N GLY A 80 3.79 1.56 3.10
CA GLY A 80 4.89 1.90 3.99
C GLY A 80 5.16 0.82 5.04
N THR A 81 6.35 0.85 5.62
CA THR A 81 6.72 0.00 6.76
C THR A 81 6.05 0.45 8.06
N GLY A 82 5.39 1.61 8.04
CA GLY A 82 4.95 2.32 9.21
C GLY A 82 6.15 2.83 10.03
N GLY A 83 5.94 3.81 10.87
CA GLY A 83 7.02 4.26 11.73
C GLY A 83 7.11 5.77 11.91
N ASP A 84 6.26 6.52 11.24
CA ASP A 84 6.02 7.95 11.43
C ASP A 84 5.39 8.30 12.81
N GLY A 85 5.20 7.29 13.65
CA GLY A 85 4.49 7.41 14.93
C GLY A 85 2.96 7.40 14.77
N GLY A 86 2.42 7.18 13.57
CA GLY A 86 0.98 7.23 13.28
C GLY A 86 0.42 8.64 13.40
N ILE A 87 1.22 9.63 13.06
CA ILE A 87 0.88 11.06 13.15
C ILE A 87 0.11 11.49 11.91
N SER A 88 0.52 11.02 10.72
CA SER A 88 -0.11 11.37 9.46
C SER A 88 -1.45 10.66 9.24
N PHE A 89 -2.30 11.25 8.38
CA PHE A 89 -3.46 10.53 7.87
C PHE A 89 -3.05 9.45 6.85
N ASN A 90 -4.01 8.68 6.33
CA ASN A 90 -3.73 7.53 5.44
C ASN A 90 -3.32 7.96 4.01
N ILE A 91 -2.14 8.59 3.88
CA ILE A 91 -1.59 9.17 2.65
C ILE A 91 -1.53 8.12 1.54
N SER A 92 -0.86 6.99 1.77
CA SER A 92 -0.70 5.93 0.75
C SER A 92 -2.04 5.35 0.28
N THR A 93 -3.05 5.24 1.18
CA THR A 93 -4.38 4.75 0.81
C THR A 93 -5.11 5.75 -0.08
N THR A 94 -5.02 7.04 0.24
CA THR A 94 -5.59 8.11 -0.58
C THR A 94 -4.90 8.18 -1.94
N SER A 95 -3.56 8.09 -1.95
CA SER A 95 -2.74 8.09 -3.17
C SER A 95 -3.05 6.92 -4.10
N ALA A 96 -3.32 5.72 -3.53
CA ALA A 96 -3.75 4.56 -4.33
C ALA A 96 -5.06 4.83 -5.07
N MET A 97 -6.04 5.47 -4.41
CA MET A 97 -7.32 5.82 -5.04
C MET A 97 -7.12 6.85 -6.16
N VAL A 98 -6.28 7.86 -5.93
CA VAL A 98 -5.97 8.88 -6.93
C VAL A 98 -5.24 8.27 -8.13
N ALA A 99 -4.27 7.38 -7.90
CA ALA A 99 -3.56 6.70 -8.99
C ALA A 99 -4.49 5.76 -9.79
N ALA A 100 -5.41 5.07 -9.12
CA ALA A 100 -6.44 4.27 -9.79
C ALA A 100 -7.35 5.15 -10.68
N GLY A 101 -7.76 6.31 -10.19
CA GLY A 101 -8.53 7.30 -10.97
C GLY A 101 -7.77 7.84 -12.17
N ALA A 102 -6.44 7.86 -12.14
CA ALA A 102 -5.57 8.15 -13.27
C ALA A 102 -5.33 6.94 -14.21
N GLY A 103 -6.00 5.80 -13.95
CA GLY A 103 -5.94 4.60 -14.79
C GLY A 103 -4.74 3.68 -14.52
N VAL A 104 -4.14 3.75 -13.33
CA VAL A 104 -3.13 2.79 -12.86
C VAL A 104 -3.83 1.62 -12.19
N PRO A 105 -3.62 0.36 -12.63
CA PRO A 105 -4.17 -0.79 -11.92
C PRO A 105 -3.53 -0.95 -10.54
N MET A 106 -4.32 -0.84 -9.48
CA MET A 106 -3.85 -0.82 -8.10
C MET A 106 -4.19 -2.11 -7.35
N ALA A 107 -3.19 -2.79 -6.80
CA ALA A 107 -3.34 -3.90 -5.87
C ALA A 107 -2.75 -3.49 -4.51
N LYS A 108 -3.50 -2.63 -3.79
CA LYS A 108 -2.98 -2.05 -2.54
C LYS A 108 -2.98 -3.05 -1.41
N HIS A 109 -1.79 -3.42 -0.95
CA HIS A 109 -1.61 -4.23 0.24
C HIS A 109 -1.63 -3.35 1.50
N GLY A 110 -2.36 -3.77 2.53
CA GLY A 110 -2.48 -2.96 3.75
C GLY A 110 -3.03 -3.73 4.94
N ASN A 111 -2.89 -3.13 6.12
CA ASN A 111 -3.30 -3.73 7.39
C ASN A 111 -3.99 -2.71 8.31
N ARG A 112 -4.49 -3.16 9.45
CA ARG A 112 -4.87 -2.32 10.58
C ARG A 112 -3.63 -1.70 11.22
N ALA A 113 -3.85 -0.62 11.98
CA ALA A 113 -2.78 0.01 12.75
C ALA A 113 -2.11 -1.00 13.70
N VAL A 114 -0.77 -0.96 13.74
CA VAL A 114 0.03 -1.75 14.71
C VAL A 114 0.44 -0.88 15.89
N SER A 115 0.85 0.35 15.65
CA SER A 115 1.31 1.31 16.66
C SER A 115 0.62 2.67 16.59
N GLY A 116 -0.01 3.00 15.47
CA GLY A 116 -0.74 4.25 15.26
C GLY A 116 -2.21 4.16 15.67
N LYS A 117 -2.96 5.28 15.47
CA LYS A 117 -4.39 5.37 15.78
C LYS A 117 -5.29 4.79 14.69
N CYS A 118 -4.83 4.78 13.43
CA CYS A 118 -5.62 4.37 12.27
C CYS A 118 -4.71 3.83 11.15
N GLY A 119 -4.88 2.56 10.79
CA GLY A 119 -4.24 1.94 9.63
C GLY A 119 -5.11 2.03 8.37
N ALA A 120 -4.59 1.57 7.24
CA ALA A 120 -5.31 1.56 5.98
C ALA A 120 -6.65 0.80 6.04
N ALA A 121 -6.64 -0.37 6.69
CA ALA A 121 -7.85 -1.17 6.86
C ALA A 121 -8.88 -0.50 7.79
N ASP A 122 -8.43 0.26 8.78
CA ASP A 122 -9.33 0.92 9.72
C ASP A 122 -10.09 2.06 9.04
N VAL A 123 -9.41 2.91 8.27
CA VAL A 123 -10.06 4.01 7.53
C VAL A 123 -10.98 3.49 6.43
N LEU A 124 -10.60 2.41 5.74
CA LEU A 124 -11.46 1.81 4.72
C LEU A 124 -12.73 1.21 5.32
N ALA A 125 -12.62 0.56 6.50
CA ALA A 125 -13.81 0.08 7.23
C ALA A 125 -14.74 1.22 7.64
N GLU A 126 -14.20 2.38 8.07
CA GLU A 126 -14.98 3.58 8.39
C GLU A 126 -15.69 4.14 7.14
N LEU A 127 -15.06 4.03 5.98
CA LEU A 127 -15.65 4.38 4.68
C LEU A 127 -16.67 3.35 4.16
N GLY A 128 -16.95 2.28 4.92
CA GLY A 128 -17.93 1.25 4.57
C GLY A 128 -17.38 0.08 3.75
N PHE A 129 -16.07 -0.02 3.53
CA PHE A 129 -15.48 -1.15 2.82
C PHE A 129 -15.55 -2.43 3.67
N ASN A 130 -16.01 -3.53 3.07
CA ASN A 130 -15.92 -4.84 3.70
C ASN A 130 -14.55 -5.47 3.47
N LEU A 131 -13.77 -5.59 4.54
CA LEU A 131 -12.43 -6.15 4.52
C LEU A 131 -12.41 -7.70 4.53
N ASN A 132 -13.55 -8.34 4.83
CA ASN A 132 -13.66 -9.79 5.01
C ASN A 132 -14.20 -10.51 3.75
N VAL A 133 -13.97 -9.94 2.59
CA VAL A 133 -14.37 -10.55 1.31
C VAL A 133 -13.40 -11.65 0.90
N GLU A 134 -13.87 -12.57 0.07
CA GLU A 134 -13.04 -13.61 -0.51
C GLU A 134 -12.07 -13.05 -1.57
N PRO A 135 -10.91 -13.69 -1.79
CA PRO A 135 -9.92 -13.24 -2.78
C PRO A 135 -10.51 -12.95 -4.16
N ALA A 136 -11.42 -13.77 -4.64
CA ALA A 136 -12.10 -13.61 -5.94
C ALA A 136 -12.84 -12.28 -6.09
N VAL A 137 -13.33 -11.68 -4.99
CA VAL A 137 -13.95 -10.35 -5.03
C VAL A 137 -12.91 -9.29 -5.32
N MET A 138 -11.72 -9.40 -4.70
CA MET A 138 -10.62 -8.47 -4.95
C MET A 138 -10.04 -8.62 -6.36
N GLU A 139 -9.96 -9.84 -6.88
CA GLU A 139 -9.61 -10.11 -8.28
C GLU A 139 -10.57 -9.38 -9.23
N ASN A 140 -11.87 -9.54 -9.00
CA ASN A 140 -12.90 -8.85 -9.78
C ASN A 140 -12.77 -7.31 -9.68
N CYS A 141 -12.54 -6.76 -8.48
CA CYS A 141 -12.33 -5.32 -8.29
C CYS A 141 -11.12 -4.82 -9.08
N ILE A 142 -9.98 -5.51 -9.03
CA ILE A 142 -8.78 -5.13 -9.77
C ILE A 142 -9.03 -5.21 -11.27
N GLN A 143 -9.57 -6.33 -11.76
CA GLN A 143 -9.76 -6.59 -13.18
C GLN A 143 -10.78 -5.65 -13.83
N ASN A 144 -11.88 -5.33 -13.14
CA ASN A 144 -12.98 -4.58 -13.72
C ASN A 144 -13.05 -3.11 -13.28
N HIS A 145 -12.45 -2.75 -12.11
CA HIS A 145 -12.49 -1.39 -11.57
C HIS A 145 -11.11 -0.79 -11.37
N GLY A 146 -10.03 -1.53 -11.65
CA GLY A 146 -8.67 -1.03 -11.60
C GLY A 146 -8.11 -0.85 -10.19
N ILE A 147 -8.82 -1.27 -9.12
CA ILE A 147 -8.32 -1.15 -7.75
C ILE A 147 -8.87 -2.28 -6.86
N GLY A 148 -7.98 -2.84 -6.02
CA GLY A 148 -8.35 -3.76 -4.95
C GLY A 148 -7.54 -3.51 -3.68
N PHE A 149 -8.17 -3.69 -2.52
CA PHE A 149 -7.51 -3.61 -1.23
C PHE A 149 -7.25 -5.01 -0.67
N LEU A 150 -5.98 -5.39 -0.59
CA LEU A 150 -5.53 -6.70 -0.16
C LEU A 150 -5.25 -6.67 1.35
N PHE A 151 -6.24 -7.07 2.14
CA PHE A 151 -6.14 -7.03 3.60
C PHE A 151 -5.17 -8.08 4.12
N ALA A 152 -4.05 -7.67 4.70
CA ALA A 152 -2.92 -8.52 5.05
C ALA A 152 -3.28 -9.72 5.94
N GLN A 153 -4.23 -9.55 6.89
CA GLN A 153 -4.65 -10.66 7.76
C GLN A 153 -5.40 -11.76 7.01
N LYS A 154 -6.15 -11.39 5.97
CA LYS A 154 -6.86 -12.34 5.08
C LYS A 154 -5.89 -12.97 4.09
N MET A 155 -4.96 -12.17 3.54
CA MET A 155 -4.02 -12.58 2.50
C MET A 155 -2.87 -13.45 3.01
N HIS A 156 -2.46 -13.31 4.27
CA HIS A 156 -1.34 -14.03 4.87
C HIS A 156 -1.74 -14.82 6.12
N PRO A 157 -2.56 -15.88 6.00
CA PRO A 157 -3.01 -16.65 7.16
C PRO A 157 -1.86 -17.29 7.93
N VAL A 158 -0.75 -17.58 7.26
CA VAL A 158 0.47 -18.13 7.86
C VAL A 158 1.07 -17.23 8.96
N LEU A 159 0.84 -15.93 8.93
CA LEU A 159 1.32 -15.00 9.95
C LEU A 159 0.54 -15.06 11.27
N GLY A 160 -0.63 -15.70 11.29
CA GLY A 160 -1.41 -15.90 12.51
C GLY A 160 -0.64 -16.64 13.60
N SER A 161 0.15 -17.65 13.23
CA SER A 161 0.96 -18.47 14.14
C SER A 161 2.05 -17.68 14.89
N VAL A 162 2.61 -16.63 14.26
CA VAL A 162 3.64 -15.78 14.88
C VAL A 162 3.06 -14.51 15.51
N GLY A 163 1.75 -14.32 15.44
CA GLY A 163 1.08 -13.11 15.94
C GLY A 163 1.21 -12.93 17.46
N VAL A 164 1.13 -14.03 18.24
CA VAL A 164 1.31 -14.02 19.70
C VAL A 164 2.74 -13.60 20.04
N LEU A 165 3.73 -14.24 19.44
CA LEU A 165 5.15 -13.96 19.65
C LEU A 165 5.48 -12.47 19.37
N ARG A 166 4.97 -11.92 18.26
CA ARG A 166 5.18 -10.51 17.92
C ARG A 166 4.58 -9.54 18.95
N ARG A 167 3.39 -9.87 19.50
CA ARG A 167 2.75 -9.06 20.55
C ARG A 167 3.50 -9.13 21.89
N GLU A 168 4.09 -10.29 22.21
CA GLU A 168 4.87 -10.46 23.45
C GLU A 168 6.22 -9.76 23.38
N LEU A 169 6.92 -9.84 22.24
CA LEU A 169 8.21 -9.19 22.04
C LEU A 169 8.14 -7.65 22.09
N ARG A 170 7.07 -7.03 21.62
CA ARG A 170 6.85 -5.58 21.59
C ARG A 170 8.00 -4.76 20.99
N ILE A 171 8.78 -5.36 20.11
CA ILE A 171 9.86 -4.71 19.36
C ILE A 171 9.59 -4.81 17.86
N ARG A 172 10.21 -3.92 17.09
CA ARG A 172 10.27 -4.09 15.63
C ARG A 172 11.14 -5.29 15.31
N THR A 173 10.71 -6.10 14.37
CA THR A 173 11.42 -7.28 13.87
C THR A 173 11.35 -7.29 12.36
N ILE A 174 12.03 -8.23 11.71
CA ILE A 174 11.97 -8.43 10.26
C ILE A 174 10.52 -8.49 9.72
N PHE A 175 9.54 -8.98 10.50
CA PHE A 175 8.14 -9.01 10.09
C PHE A 175 7.52 -7.62 9.83
N ASN A 176 8.08 -6.55 10.42
CA ASN A 176 7.65 -5.18 10.13
C ASN A 176 8.19 -4.69 8.79
N MET A 177 9.25 -5.30 8.29
CA MET A 177 9.90 -4.98 7.01
C MET A 177 9.34 -5.84 5.86
N LEU A 178 8.86 -7.05 6.16
CA LEU A 178 8.40 -8.01 5.15
C LEU A 178 7.01 -7.68 4.58
N GLY A 179 6.14 -7.00 5.36
CA GLY A 179 4.78 -6.67 4.92
C GLY A 179 4.75 -6.00 3.55
N PRO A 180 5.45 -4.86 3.35
CA PRO A 180 5.50 -4.16 2.06
C PRO A 180 6.10 -4.96 0.91
N LEU A 181 6.94 -5.96 1.20
CA LEU A 181 7.61 -6.81 0.21
C LEU A 181 6.78 -8.04 -0.19
N SER A 182 5.61 -8.25 0.44
CA SER A 182 4.86 -9.52 0.37
C SER A 182 3.51 -9.38 -0.33
N ASN A 183 3.35 -8.41 -1.23
CA ASN A 183 2.09 -8.21 -1.94
C ASN A 183 1.61 -9.50 -2.63
N PRO A 184 0.39 -10.00 -2.31
CA PRO A 184 -0.12 -11.29 -2.81
C PRO A 184 -0.52 -11.27 -4.29
N ALA A 185 -0.70 -10.09 -4.89
CA ALA A 185 -0.92 -9.93 -6.34
C ALA A 185 0.39 -9.93 -7.15
N GLY A 186 1.55 -10.05 -6.47
CA GLY A 186 2.84 -10.06 -7.14
C GLY A 186 3.21 -8.73 -7.80
N ALA A 187 2.74 -7.60 -7.27
CA ALA A 187 3.03 -6.27 -7.81
C ALA A 187 4.53 -6.09 -8.07
N GLN A 188 4.87 -5.77 -9.31
CA GLN A 188 6.26 -5.54 -9.75
C GLN A 188 6.62 -4.06 -9.83
N SER A 189 5.64 -3.18 -9.64
CA SER A 189 5.82 -1.73 -9.53
C SER A 189 5.30 -1.26 -8.18
N ILE A 190 6.10 -0.43 -7.47
CA ILE A 190 5.78 -0.09 -6.07
C ILE A 190 6.37 1.25 -5.64
N VAL A 191 5.60 2.05 -4.90
CA VAL A 191 6.12 3.11 -4.04
C VAL A 191 6.12 2.59 -2.61
N LEU A 192 7.31 2.51 -1.99
CA LEU A 192 7.51 1.89 -0.69
C LEU A 192 8.16 2.86 0.28
N GLY A 193 7.43 3.25 1.32
CA GLY A 193 7.96 4.07 2.39
C GLY A 193 8.69 3.25 3.46
N VAL A 194 9.82 3.75 3.94
CA VAL A 194 10.62 3.14 5.01
C VAL A 194 10.79 4.09 6.18
N TYR A 195 10.87 3.54 7.39
CA TYR A 195 10.98 4.29 8.63
C TYR A 195 12.37 4.88 8.92
N ASP A 196 13.39 4.56 8.12
CA ASP A 196 14.75 5.05 8.26
C ASP A 196 15.37 5.22 6.86
N ALA A 197 15.98 6.36 6.59
CA ALA A 197 16.59 6.68 5.30
C ALA A 197 17.66 5.65 4.86
N LYS A 198 18.37 5.05 5.82
CA LYS A 198 19.39 4.01 5.57
C LYS A 198 18.81 2.74 4.94
N LEU A 199 17.50 2.53 5.04
CA LEU A 199 16.83 1.36 4.51
C LEU A 199 16.43 1.52 3.04
N THR A 200 16.47 2.72 2.48
CA THR A 200 16.00 2.97 1.12
C THR A 200 16.74 2.10 0.08
N GLU A 201 18.07 2.06 0.13
CA GLU A 201 18.88 1.26 -0.79
C GLU A 201 18.74 -0.25 -0.52
N LEU A 202 18.62 -0.65 0.75
CA LEU A 202 18.41 -2.05 1.14
C LEU A 202 17.10 -2.59 0.56
N PHE A 203 16.02 -1.82 0.67
CA PHE A 203 14.71 -2.21 0.14
C PHE A 203 14.68 -2.17 -1.38
N ALA A 204 15.30 -1.18 -2.03
CA ALA A 204 15.42 -1.11 -3.48
C ALA A 204 16.21 -2.34 -4.02
N GLY A 205 17.32 -2.71 -3.37
CA GLY A 205 18.08 -3.91 -3.67
C GLY A 205 17.27 -5.20 -3.48
N THR A 206 16.49 -5.27 -2.40
CA THR A 206 15.60 -6.41 -2.12
C THR A 206 14.50 -6.52 -3.17
N LEU A 207 13.87 -5.41 -3.55
CA LEU A 207 12.85 -5.39 -4.61
C LEU A 207 13.41 -5.83 -5.96
N ARG A 208 14.64 -5.41 -6.29
CA ARG A 208 15.35 -5.89 -7.48
C ARG A 208 15.55 -7.41 -7.47
N GLU A 209 15.97 -7.98 -6.35
CA GLU A 209 16.13 -9.44 -6.21
C GLU A 209 14.79 -10.18 -6.25
N LEU A 210 13.70 -9.53 -5.86
CA LEU A 210 12.33 -10.05 -5.97
C LEU A 210 11.70 -9.86 -7.35
N GLY A 211 12.42 -9.26 -8.31
CA GLY A 211 11.99 -9.09 -9.70
C GLY A 211 11.11 -7.86 -9.94
N ALA A 212 11.15 -6.85 -9.07
CA ALA A 212 10.45 -5.59 -9.33
C ALA A 212 11.01 -4.89 -10.57
N LYS A 213 10.13 -4.32 -11.39
CA LYS A 213 10.45 -3.58 -12.61
C LYS A 213 10.79 -2.13 -12.31
N HIS A 214 9.93 -1.47 -11.53
CA HIS A 214 10.10 -0.08 -11.17
C HIS A 214 9.66 0.11 -9.70
N ALA A 215 10.52 0.69 -8.89
CA ALA A 215 10.21 0.96 -7.48
C ALA A 215 10.81 2.30 -7.05
N MET A 216 10.07 3.06 -6.26
CA MET A 216 10.60 4.19 -5.50
C MET A 216 10.53 3.84 -4.01
N VAL A 217 11.68 3.67 -3.38
CA VAL A 217 11.77 3.48 -1.93
C VAL A 217 12.09 4.82 -1.30
N VAL A 218 11.22 5.28 -0.40
CA VAL A 218 11.22 6.67 0.05
C VAL A 218 11.27 6.81 1.57
N HIS A 219 11.85 7.91 2.06
CA HIS A 219 11.86 8.32 3.46
C HIS A 219 11.96 9.84 3.56
N GLY A 220 10.95 10.48 4.14
CA GLY A 220 10.95 11.91 4.43
C GLY A 220 11.90 12.25 5.60
N HIS A 221 12.67 13.33 5.48
CA HIS A 221 13.58 13.75 6.57
C HIS A 221 12.85 14.18 7.85
N ASP A 222 11.55 14.48 7.74
CA ASP A 222 10.64 14.66 8.88
C ASP A 222 10.22 13.33 9.57
N GLY A 223 10.75 12.18 9.11
CA GLY A 223 10.46 10.86 9.62
C GLY A 223 9.22 10.20 9.03
N LEU A 224 8.67 10.76 7.95
CA LEU A 224 7.54 10.20 7.24
C LEU A 224 7.99 9.02 6.37
N ASP A 225 7.27 7.91 6.39
CA ASP A 225 7.47 6.80 5.45
C ASP A 225 6.64 6.99 4.16
N GLU A 226 6.70 8.21 3.62
CA GLU A 226 6.05 8.69 2.39
C GLU A 226 6.95 9.77 1.74
N ILE A 227 6.61 10.23 0.53
CA ILE A 227 7.20 11.47 -0.01
C ILE A 227 6.58 12.64 0.75
N SER A 228 7.42 13.40 1.47
CA SER A 228 6.99 14.51 2.30
C SER A 228 6.70 15.78 1.49
N CYS A 229 5.68 16.53 1.91
CA CYS A 229 5.44 17.90 1.45
C CYS A 229 6.04 18.95 2.40
N CYS A 230 6.68 18.52 3.49
CA CYS A 230 7.20 19.39 4.55
C CYS A 230 8.73 19.53 4.47
N GLU A 231 9.43 18.42 4.26
CA GLU A 231 10.89 18.32 4.29
C GLU A 231 11.38 17.52 3.07
N PRO A 232 12.66 17.58 2.72
CA PRO A 232 13.23 16.74 1.68
C PRO A 232 12.98 15.26 1.92
N THR A 233 12.93 14.49 0.84
CA THR A 233 12.70 13.04 0.88
C THR A 233 13.85 12.31 0.22
N ARG A 234 14.50 11.40 0.94
CA ARG A 234 15.45 10.44 0.39
C ARG A 234 14.72 9.42 -0.47
N VAL A 235 15.17 9.24 -1.71
CA VAL A 235 14.63 8.26 -2.65
C VAL A 235 15.75 7.32 -3.10
N SER A 236 15.47 6.01 -3.12
CA SER A 236 16.25 5.02 -3.88
C SER A 236 15.33 4.41 -4.93
N GLU A 237 15.51 4.83 -6.16
CA GLU A 237 14.70 4.40 -7.29
C GLU A 237 15.35 3.21 -8.00
N LEU A 238 14.60 2.12 -8.11
CA LEU A 238 14.90 1.00 -8.99
C LEU A 238 14.15 1.19 -10.29
N ARG A 239 14.86 1.28 -11.40
CA ARG A 239 14.28 1.34 -12.74
C ARG A 239 15.15 0.56 -13.70
N ASP A 240 14.56 -0.35 -14.46
CA ASP A 240 15.26 -1.17 -15.45
C ASP A 240 16.51 -1.91 -14.87
N GLY A 241 16.40 -2.40 -13.63
CA GLY A 241 17.47 -3.11 -12.93
C GLY A 241 18.55 -2.22 -12.31
N VAL A 242 18.53 -0.91 -12.55
CA VAL A 242 19.47 0.07 -11.99
C VAL A 242 18.85 0.75 -10.77
N ILE A 243 19.64 0.91 -9.69
CA ILE A 243 19.25 1.65 -8.49
C ILE A 243 19.98 2.98 -8.50
N THR A 244 19.21 4.07 -8.41
CA THR A 244 19.74 5.44 -8.28
C THR A 244 19.16 6.09 -7.03
N SER A 245 20.01 6.70 -6.22
CA SER A 245 19.59 7.37 -4.99
C SER A 245 19.74 8.88 -5.12
N TYR A 246 18.70 9.63 -4.72
CA TYR A 246 18.67 11.10 -4.80
C TYR A 246 17.75 11.69 -3.73
N GLU A 247 17.75 13.02 -3.62
CA GLU A 247 16.84 13.77 -2.76
C GLU A 247 15.76 14.46 -3.58
N LEU A 248 14.50 14.37 -3.12
CA LEU A 248 13.38 15.18 -3.62
C LEU A 248 13.15 16.35 -2.67
N TYR A 249 13.06 17.53 -3.22
CA TYR A 249 12.80 18.78 -2.50
C TYR A 249 11.36 19.22 -2.78
N PRO A 250 10.45 19.23 -1.78
CA PRO A 250 9.04 19.55 -2.01
C PRO A 250 8.82 20.93 -2.58
N GLU A 251 9.62 21.94 -2.21
CA GLU A 251 9.53 23.30 -2.75
C GLU A 251 9.82 23.37 -4.25
N MET A 252 10.62 22.46 -4.79
CA MET A 252 10.89 22.41 -6.25
C MET A 252 9.72 21.80 -7.02
N LEU A 253 8.87 21.01 -6.37
CA LEU A 253 7.74 20.32 -6.97
C LEU A 253 6.42 21.07 -6.75
N LEU A 254 6.25 21.66 -5.56
CA LEU A 254 5.01 22.30 -5.12
C LEU A 254 5.09 23.82 -5.14
N GLY A 255 6.30 24.41 -5.25
CA GLY A 255 6.55 25.85 -5.13
C GLY A 255 6.63 26.36 -3.68
N ASN A 256 6.29 25.55 -2.69
CA ASN A 256 6.34 25.82 -1.25
C ASN A 256 6.47 24.55 -0.45
N THR A 257 6.66 24.67 0.86
CA THR A 257 6.56 23.59 1.84
C THR A 257 5.41 23.87 2.80
N PHE A 258 5.02 22.83 3.57
CA PHE A 258 3.94 22.87 4.55
C PHE A 258 4.45 22.51 5.93
N ASP A 259 3.69 22.85 6.99
CA ASP A 259 3.99 22.39 8.34
C ASP A 259 3.49 20.95 8.54
N ARG A 260 4.28 20.14 9.24
CA ARG A 260 3.94 18.74 9.52
C ARG A 260 2.60 18.56 10.26
N SER A 261 2.20 19.53 11.06
CA SER A 261 0.91 19.52 11.75
C SER A 261 -0.28 19.58 10.81
N GLU A 262 -0.11 20.13 9.59
CA GLU A 262 -1.17 20.25 8.60
C GLU A 262 -1.55 18.90 7.94
N ILE A 263 -0.63 17.92 7.94
CA ILE A 263 -0.89 16.56 7.46
C ILE A 263 -1.26 15.58 8.58
N ALA A 264 -1.46 16.10 9.79
CA ALA A 264 -1.78 15.27 10.94
C ALA A 264 -3.13 14.56 10.78
N GLY A 265 -3.11 13.26 11.03
CA GLY A 265 -4.30 12.42 11.08
C GLY A 265 -4.92 12.36 12.49
N GLY A 266 -5.79 11.37 12.67
CA GLY A 266 -6.47 11.11 13.93
C GLY A 266 -6.96 9.66 14.01
N ASP A 267 -8.18 9.50 14.52
CA ASP A 267 -8.88 8.23 14.45
C ASP A 267 -9.40 7.94 13.02
N ALA A 268 -10.03 6.78 12.83
CA ALA A 268 -10.52 6.35 11.53
C ALA A 268 -11.53 7.35 10.92
N LYS A 269 -12.41 7.91 11.74
CA LYS A 269 -13.40 8.89 11.31
C LYS A 269 -12.75 10.17 10.80
N ARG A 270 -11.80 10.73 11.58
CA ARG A 270 -11.06 11.93 11.16
C ARG A 270 -10.27 11.71 9.90
N ASN A 271 -9.61 10.55 9.77
CA ASN A 271 -8.84 10.21 8.57
C ASN A 271 -9.74 10.01 7.34
N ALA A 272 -10.92 9.40 7.52
CA ALA A 272 -11.91 9.28 6.46
C ALA A 272 -12.41 10.65 5.97
N GLU A 273 -12.65 11.59 6.88
CA GLU A 273 -13.02 12.98 6.53
C GLU A 273 -11.92 13.67 5.70
N ILE A 274 -10.65 13.57 6.11
CA ILE A 274 -9.51 14.13 5.37
C ILE A 274 -9.43 13.50 3.97
N MET A 275 -9.46 12.16 3.89
CA MET A 275 -9.42 11.44 2.62
C MET A 275 -10.53 11.89 1.67
N LEU A 276 -11.78 11.94 2.14
CA LEU A 276 -12.92 12.38 1.33
C LEU A 276 -12.78 13.84 0.88
N ASN A 277 -12.25 14.73 1.71
CA ASN A 277 -12.02 16.12 1.32
C ASN A 277 -10.97 16.23 0.21
N VAL A 278 -9.89 15.45 0.27
CA VAL A 278 -8.89 15.39 -0.81
C VAL A 278 -9.50 14.80 -2.08
N LEU A 279 -10.13 13.62 -1.99
CA LEU A 279 -10.68 12.90 -3.15
C LEU A 279 -11.81 13.65 -3.86
N ASN A 280 -12.56 14.49 -3.13
CA ASN A 280 -13.60 15.36 -3.69
C ASN A 280 -13.06 16.73 -4.16
N GLY A 281 -11.74 16.95 -4.14
CA GLY A 281 -11.13 18.22 -4.55
C GLY A 281 -11.46 19.41 -3.64
N LYS A 282 -12.02 19.18 -2.45
CA LYS A 282 -12.36 20.24 -1.49
C LYS A 282 -11.13 20.75 -0.74
N ASP A 283 -10.19 19.87 -0.45
CA ASP A 283 -8.92 20.24 0.17
C ASP A 283 -7.94 20.80 -0.88
N ARG A 284 -7.33 21.95 -0.57
CA ARG A 284 -6.34 22.61 -1.40
C ARG A 284 -5.01 22.86 -0.66
N GLY A 285 -4.90 22.37 0.56
CA GLY A 285 -3.75 22.52 1.45
C GLY A 285 -2.77 21.35 1.44
N ALA A 286 -2.10 21.17 2.56
CA ALA A 286 -1.07 20.15 2.76
C ALA A 286 -1.57 18.71 2.53
N PRO A 287 -2.79 18.30 2.95
CA PRO A 287 -3.29 16.95 2.67
C PRO A 287 -3.37 16.65 1.16
N ARG A 288 -3.85 17.61 0.35
CA ARG A 288 -3.84 17.46 -1.11
C ARG A 288 -2.42 17.41 -1.65
N ALA A 289 -1.54 18.29 -1.20
CA ALA A 289 -0.17 18.39 -1.69
C ALA A 289 0.62 17.10 -1.47
N VAL A 290 0.58 16.51 -0.27
CA VAL A 290 1.26 15.24 0.02
C VAL A 290 0.67 14.08 -0.77
N VAL A 291 -0.63 14.07 -1.02
CA VAL A 291 -1.28 13.06 -1.87
C VAL A 291 -0.85 13.21 -3.33
N LEU A 292 -0.74 14.44 -3.85
CA LEU A 292 -0.25 14.68 -5.23
C LEU A 292 1.17 14.15 -5.44
N LEU A 293 2.07 14.33 -4.48
CA LEU A 293 3.44 13.80 -4.52
C LEU A 293 3.45 12.26 -4.58
N ASN A 294 2.73 11.63 -3.65
CA ASN A 294 2.74 10.17 -3.52
C ASN A 294 1.91 9.47 -4.62
N ALA A 295 0.78 10.04 -5.03
CA ALA A 295 0.02 9.58 -6.18
C ALA A 295 0.79 9.78 -7.48
N GLY A 296 1.46 10.92 -7.64
CA GLY A 296 2.31 11.21 -8.80
C GLY A 296 3.44 10.18 -8.95
N ALA A 297 4.13 9.86 -7.84
CA ALA A 297 5.13 8.78 -7.81
C ALA A 297 4.52 7.42 -8.17
N THR A 298 3.32 7.12 -7.64
CA THR A 298 2.61 5.87 -7.94
C THR A 298 2.21 5.78 -9.42
N ILE A 299 1.78 6.88 -10.02
CA ILE A 299 1.46 6.97 -11.45
C ILE A 299 2.71 6.79 -12.31
N CYS A 300 3.84 7.37 -11.86
CA CYS A 300 5.13 7.25 -12.54
C CYS A 300 5.64 5.80 -12.51
N VAL A 301 5.69 5.13 -11.35
CA VAL A 301 6.12 3.73 -11.28
C VAL A 301 5.16 2.79 -12.00
N GLY A 302 3.89 3.17 -12.12
CA GLY A 302 2.86 2.48 -12.91
C GLY A 302 2.99 2.70 -14.42
N GLY A 303 3.99 3.47 -14.88
CA GLY A 303 4.28 3.67 -16.30
C GLY A 303 3.31 4.58 -17.04
N LYS A 304 2.42 5.33 -16.34
CA LYS A 304 1.49 6.29 -16.95
C LYS A 304 2.11 7.68 -17.12
N ALA A 305 3.23 7.96 -16.46
CA ALA A 305 4.00 9.18 -16.58
C ALA A 305 5.48 8.85 -16.66
N ALA A 306 6.27 9.65 -17.39
CA ALA A 306 7.71 9.47 -17.50
C ALA A 306 8.46 10.12 -16.33
N THR A 307 7.89 11.16 -15.73
CA THR A 307 8.46 11.94 -14.62
C THR A 307 7.47 12.10 -13.48
N LEU A 308 7.99 12.41 -12.28
CA LEU A 308 7.16 12.69 -11.11
C LEU A 308 6.23 13.90 -11.35
N GLN A 309 6.71 14.96 -12.01
CA GLN A 309 5.90 16.14 -12.31
C GLN A 309 4.72 15.82 -13.22
N GLU A 310 4.94 15.00 -14.26
CA GLU A 310 3.84 14.51 -15.12
C GLU A 310 2.86 13.65 -14.33
N GLY A 311 3.37 12.78 -13.45
CA GLY A 311 2.54 11.97 -12.56
C GLY A 311 1.70 12.83 -11.62
N MET A 312 2.27 13.87 -11.04
CA MET A 312 1.54 14.83 -10.19
C MET A 312 0.43 15.55 -10.95
N LYS A 313 0.66 15.92 -12.21
CA LYS A 313 -0.36 16.53 -13.05
C LYS A 313 -1.53 15.58 -13.30
N LEU A 314 -1.24 14.31 -13.63
CA LEU A 314 -2.28 13.30 -13.79
C LEU A 314 -3.02 13.01 -12.48
N ALA A 315 -2.33 13.05 -11.32
CA ALA A 315 -2.96 12.94 -10.01
C ALA A 315 -3.90 14.12 -9.74
N GLU A 316 -3.52 15.33 -10.11
CA GLU A 316 -4.37 16.52 -9.99
C GLU A 316 -5.61 16.43 -10.88
N GLU A 317 -5.44 16.06 -12.14
CA GLU A 317 -6.54 15.82 -13.08
C GLU A 317 -7.49 14.75 -12.56
N SER A 318 -6.95 13.66 -11.97
CA SER A 318 -7.73 12.58 -11.35
C SER A 318 -8.59 13.09 -10.19
N ILE A 319 -8.03 13.89 -9.28
CA ILE A 319 -8.77 14.47 -8.16
C ILE A 319 -9.84 15.44 -8.67
N ASP A 320 -9.49 16.34 -9.56
CA ASP A 320 -10.37 17.43 -10.00
C ASP A 320 -11.48 16.96 -10.97
N SER A 321 -11.32 15.80 -11.61
CA SER A 321 -12.36 15.15 -12.40
C SER A 321 -13.51 14.56 -11.58
N GLY A 322 -13.34 14.36 -10.26
CA GLY A 322 -14.31 13.70 -9.39
C GLY A 322 -14.41 12.17 -9.56
N ILE A 323 -13.62 11.55 -10.46
CA ILE A 323 -13.62 10.10 -10.70
C ILE A 323 -13.35 9.32 -9.41
N ASN A 324 -12.47 9.83 -8.55
CA ASN A 324 -12.11 9.18 -7.30
C ASN A 324 -13.29 9.04 -6.33
N ALA A 325 -14.13 10.05 -6.24
CA ALA A 325 -15.33 10.01 -5.42
C ALA A 325 -16.34 8.97 -5.94
N ALA A 326 -16.48 8.87 -7.26
CA ALA A 326 -17.32 7.87 -7.91
C ALA A 326 -16.80 6.45 -7.71
N LEU A 327 -15.47 6.24 -7.79
CA LEU A 327 -14.83 4.93 -7.55
C LEU A 327 -15.02 4.46 -6.10
N VAL A 328 -14.88 5.35 -5.12
CA VAL A 328 -15.12 5.01 -3.70
C VAL A 328 -16.59 4.63 -3.50
N GLY A 329 -17.52 5.39 -4.05
CA GLY A 329 -18.96 5.10 -3.98
C GLY A 329 -19.32 3.78 -4.65
N ALA A 330 -18.85 3.55 -5.88
CA ALA A 330 -19.11 2.32 -6.63
C ALA A 330 -18.53 1.08 -5.92
N ALA A 331 -17.28 1.14 -5.41
CA ALA A 331 -16.68 0.03 -4.69
C ALA A 331 -17.46 -0.33 -3.41
N ALA A 332 -17.93 0.67 -2.67
CA ALA A 332 -18.75 0.44 -1.47
C ALA A 332 -20.10 -0.22 -1.83
N VAL A 333 -20.75 0.21 -2.90
CA VAL A 333 -22.04 -0.35 -3.37
C VAL A 333 -21.87 -1.78 -3.89
N VAL A 334 -20.86 -2.06 -4.73
CA VAL A 334 -20.59 -3.41 -5.26
C VAL A 334 -20.38 -4.41 -4.13
N VAL A 335 -19.58 -4.04 -3.12
CA VAL A 335 -19.33 -4.90 -1.95
C VAL A 335 -20.61 -5.10 -1.13
N PHE A 336 -21.39 -4.05 -0.91
CA PHE A 336 -22.67 -4.15 -0.20
C PHE A 336 -23.66 -5.09 -0.93
N MET A 337 -23.81 -4.92 -2.23
CA MET A 337 -24.75 -5.70 -3.04
C MET A 337 -24.36 -7.18 -3.12
N ALA A 338 -23.07 -7.50 -3.30
CA ALA A 338 -22.58 -8.87 -3.32
C ALA A 338 -22.83 -9.63 -2.00
N ILE A 339 -22.77 -8.91 -0.87
CA ILE A 339 -23.00 -9.51 0.47
C ILE A 339 -24.48 -9.66 0.79
N TYR A 340 -25.25 -8.61 0.50
CA TYR A 340 -26.66 -8.55 0.92
C TYR A 340 -27.58 -9.38 0.02
N TYR A 341 -27.31 -9.46 -1.27
CA TYR A 341 -28.17 -10.11 -2.27
C TYR A 341 -27.58 -11.38 -2.89
N GLY A 342 -26.37 -11.79 -2.53
CA GLY A 342 -25.73 -12.99 -3.11
C GLY A 342 -25.68 -12.96 -4.63
N MET A 343 -26.04 -14.08 -5.30
CA MET A 343 -26.04 -14.15 -6.78
C MET A 343 -26.97 -13.12 -7.45
N SER A 344 -28.08 -12.77 -6.82
CA SER A 344 -28.99 -11.72 -7.33
C SER A 344 -28.35 -10.34 -7.27
N GLY A 345 -27.49 -10.08 -6.28
CA GLY A 345 -26.72 -8.84 -6.15
C GLY A 345 -25.68 -8.68 -7.25
N VAL A 346 -24.99 -9.76 -7.62
CA VAL A 346 -24.01 -9.74 -8.71
C VAL A 346 -24.68 -9.34 -10.05
N ILE A 347 -25.89 -9.83 -10.31
CA ILE A 347 -26.65 -9.45 -11.52
C ILE A 347 -27.06 -7.98 -11.45
N ALA A 348 -27.50 -7.50 -10.29
CA ALA A 348 -27.86 -6.10 -10.09
C ALA A 348 -26.64 -5.17 -10.23
N ASP A 349 -25.47 -5.58 -9.72
CA ASP A 349 -24.20 -4.85 -9.86
C ASP A 349 -23.76 -4.73 -11.32
N ILE A 350 -23.90 -5.80 -12.12
CA ILE A 350 -23.61 -5.77 -13.56
C ILE A 350 -24.54 -4.77 -14.26
N MET A 351 -25.83 -4.77 -13.93
CA MET A 351 -26.80 -3.83 -14.50
C MET A 351 -26.54 -2.39 -14.05
N LEU A 352 -26.14 -2.18 -12.80
CA LEU A 352 -25.76 -0.87 -12.27
C LEU A 352 -24.52 -0.31 -12.98
N CYS A 353 -23.48 -1.14 -13.18
CA CYS A 353 -22.29 -0.76 -13.93
C CYS A 353 -22.63 -0.37 -15.38
N PHE A 354 -23.50 -1.12 -16.05
CA PHE A 354 -23.97 -0.76 -17.39
C PHE A 354 -24.74 0.56 -17.39
N THR A 355 -25.59 0.79 -16.40
CA THR A 355 -26.35 2.04 -16.29
C THR A 355 -25.43 3.22 -16.02
N MET A 356 -24.44 3.08 -15.11
CA MET A 356 -23.43 4.11 -14.85
C MET A 356 -22.58 4.42 -16.08
N LEU A 357 -22.16 3.41 -16.84
CA LEU A 357 -21.41 3.60 -18.09
C LEU A 357 -22.23 4.38 -19.14
N ILE A 358 -23.52 4.09 -19.28
CA ILE A 358 -24.41 4.80 -20.20
C ILE A 358 -24.60 6.24 -19.76
N VAL A 359 -24.76 6.49 -18.45
CA VAL A 359 -24.91 7.83 -17.89
C VAL A 359 -23.62 8.63 -18.05
N MET A 360 -22.46 8.03 -17.74
CA MET A 360 -21.15 8.68 -17.91
C MET A 360 -20.87 9.00 -19.38
N ALA A 361 -21.18 8.09 -20.29
CA ALA A 361 -21.03 8.33 -21.74
C ALA A 361 -21.96 9.46 -22.22
N GLY A 362 -23.22 9.50 -21.71
CA GLY A 362 -24.16 10.57 -21.97
C GLY A 362 -23.67 11.93 -21.44
N MET A 363 -23.15 11.95 -20.22
CA MET A 363 -22.63 13.19 -19.60
C MET A 363 -21.37 13.69 -20.26
N ALA A 364 -20.44 12.81 -20.67
CA ALA A 364 -19.27 13.18 -21.45
C ALA A 364 -19.65 13.82 -22.78
N GLY A 365 -20.73 13.36 -23.41
CA GLY A 365 -21.28 13.97 -24.64
C GLY A 365 -21.88 15.37 -24.43
N PHE A 366 -22.29 15.71 -23.19
CA PHE A 366 -22.90 17.00 -22.85
C PHE A 366 -21.99 17.94 -22.04
N GLY A 367 -20.75 17.55 -21.74
CA GLY A 367 -19.82 18.38 -20.95
C GLY A 367 -20.24 18.62 -19.50
N ALA A 368 -21.07 17.74 -18.93
CA ALA A 368 -21.59 17.87 -17.58
C ALA A 368 -20.70 17.15 -16.56
N THR A 369 -20.53 17.73 -15.36
CA THR A 369 -19.78 17.14 -14.24
C THR A 369 -20.67 16.29 -13.34
N LEU A 370 -20.19 15.09 -12.98
CA LEU A 370 -20.88 14.19 -12.06
C LEU A 370 -20.71 14.69 -10.62
N THR A 371 -21.80 14.93 -9.90
CA THR A 371 -21.77 15.28 -8.48
C THR A 371 -22.26 14.13 -7.62
N LEU A 372 -21.76 13.98 -6.38
CA LEU A 372 -22.19 12.93 -5.44
C LEU A 372 -23.71 12.84 -5.26
N PRO A 373 -24.48 13.95 -5.14
CA PRO A 373 -25.95 13.90 -5.13
C PRO A 373 -26.56 13.39 -6.44
N GLY A 374 -25.89 13.61 -7.58
CA GLY A 374 -26.34 13.10 -8.87
C GLY A 374 -26.17 11.58 -8.98
N ILE A 375 -25.12 11.01 -8.41
CA ILE A 375 -24.88 9.56 -8.35
C ILE A 375 -25.92 8.88 -7.44
N ALA A 376 -26.19 9.45 -6.25
CA ALA A 376 -27.17 8.91 -5.33
C ALA A 376 -28.62 8.95 -5.88
N GLY A 377 -28.91 9.83 -6.85
CA GLY A 377 -30.22 9.90 -7.52
C GLY A 377 -30.36 8.92 -8.70
N ILE A 378 -29.28 8.24 -9.11
CA ILE A 378 -29.25 7.26 -10.22
C ILE A 378 -29.29 5.83 -9.66
N ILE A 379 -28.90 5.62 -8.41
CA ILE A 379 -28.95 4.36 -7.65
C ILE A 379 -30.29 4.25 -6.93
#